data_5e573e981398d3d55bd34f8427758105
#
_entry.id   5e573e981398d3d55bd34f8427758105
#
_cell.length_a   1.000
_cell.length_b   1.000
_cell.length_c   1.000
_cell.angle_alpha   90.00
_cell.angle_beta   90.00
_cell.angle_gamma   90.00
#
_symmetry.space_group_name_H-M   'P 1'
#
loop_
_entity.id
_entity.type
_entity.pdbx_description
1 polymer ?
#
loop_
_entity_poly.entity_id
_entity_poly.type
_entity_poly.pdbx_seq_one_letter_code
_entity_poly.pdbx_strand_id
1 'polypeptide(L)'
;MAGGYETTATVKSAKIEYDVEKQWGSWNPTFDMFLTVTYNDGQDWDNEIEIYGNVKRDIGTEDPKSWGSAFKVKVFFESVFNEKDIFMNDDYTIPDKWLDKTIGRKFKVCKYKTTKVKKNGKHFWDTYKVVASANAPEGKLKEKVLKDVANGWIKNYFSEDIDSDFNASSQKPVETKKTDSVDFDLDI
;
A
#
# COMPACT_ATOMS: atom_id res chain seq x y z
N MET A 1 11.94 10.94 15.46
CA MET A 1 10.83 10.56 14.54
C MET A 1 11.03 9.10 14.21
N ALA A 2 10.11 8.24 14.62
CA ALA A 2 10.12 6.83 14.27
C ALA A 2 10.20 6.65 12.74
N GLY A 3 10.74 5.56 12.26
CA GLY A 3 11.22 5.31 10.89
C GLY A 3 10.30 5.62 9.70
N GLY A 4 9.12 6.24 9.91
CA GLY A 4 8.21 6.63 8.83
C GLY A 4 7.22 7.71 9.24
N TYR A 5 6.69 8.43 8.27
CA TYR A 5 5.63 9.43 8.46
C TYR A 5 4.61 9.41 7.33
N GLU A 6 3.37 9.72 7.69
CA GLU A 6 2.26 9.90 6.76
C GLU A 6 2.09 11.39 6.47
N THR A 7 1.88 11.74 5.21
CA THR A 7 1.69 13.13 4.78
C THR A 7 0.67 13.21 3.66
N THR A 8 0.05 14.40 3.53
CA THR A 8 -0.81 14.71 2.39
C THR A 8 0.02 15.25 1.24
N ALA A 9 -0.18 14.71 0.06
CA ALA A 9 0.49 15.08 -1.17
C ALA A 9 -0.51 15.56 -2.21
N THR A 10 -0.02 16.39 -3.14
CA THR A 10 -0.80 16.89 -4.29
C THR A 10 -0.22 16.35 -5.58
N VAL A 11 -1.05 15.76 -6.42
CA VAL A 11 -0.64 15.24 -7.74
C VAL A 11 -0.21 16.39 -8.64
N LYS A 12 0.97 16.27 -9.25
CA LYS A 12 1.50 17.19 -10.27
C LYS A 12 1.33 16.63 -11.67
N SER A 13 1.60 15.34 -11.84
CA SER A 13 1.34 14.60 -13.08
C SER A 13 1.13 13.13 -12.78
N ALA A 14 0.45 12.44 -13.68
CA ALA A 14 0.29 10.99 -13.64
C ALA A 14 0.43 10.44 -15.06
N LYS A 15 1.16 9.34 -15.20
CA LYS A 15 1.37 8.62 -16.44
C LYS A 15 1.19 7.14 -16.19
N ILE A 16 0.52 6.45 -17.11
CA ILE A 16 0.41 5.00 -17.04
C ILE A 16 0.96 4.39 -18.33
N GLU A 17 1.71 3.30 -18.16
CA GLU A 17 2.23 2.49 -19.27
C GLU A 17 1.75 1.06 -19.08
N TYR A 18 1.49 0.37 -20.18
CA TYR A 18 1.03 -1.00 -20.23
C TYR A 18 2.03 -1.85 -21.00
N ASP A 19 2.45 -2.98 -20.42
CA ASP A 19 3.22 -4.01 -21.10
C ASP A 19 2.32 -5.21 -21.37
N VAL A 20 1.81 -5.31 -22.60
CA VAL A 20 0.85 -6.35 -23.02
C VAL A 20 1.56 -7.62 -23.53
N GLU A 21 2.88 -7.57 -23.75
CA GLU A 21 3.64 -8.68 -24.34
C GLU A 21 4.24 -9.61 -23.29
N LYS A 22 4.23 -9.21 -22.03
CA LYS A 22 4.94 -9.94 -20.98
C LYS A 22 4.13 -11.14 -20.51
N GLN A 23 4.61 -12.32 -20.89
CA GLN A 23 4.09 -13.60 -20.42
C GLN A 23 4.95 -14.14 -19.27
N TRP A 24 4.36 -14.40 -18.12
CA TRP A 24 5.04 -14.95 -16.95
C TRP A 24 4.63 -16.41 -16.73
N GLY A 25 5.23 -17.33 -17.48
CA GLY A 25 5.07 -18.79 -17.28
C GLY A 25 3.59 -19.22 -17.12
N SER A 26 3.31 -20.13 -16.18
CA SER A 26 1.95 -20.62 -15.91
C SER A 26 1.00 -19.59 -15.30
N TRP A 27 1.48 -18.45 -14.89
CA TRP A 27 0.68 -17.38 -14.28
C TRP A 27 0.19 -16.36 -15.32
N ASN A 28 0.60 -16.43 -16.55
CA ASN A 28 0.20 -15.57 -17.67
C ASN A 28 -0.57 -14.31 -17.24
N PRO A 29 0.10 -13.26 -16.69
CA PRO A 29 -0.57 -11.99 -16.53
C PRO A 29 -1.02 -11.56 -17.91
N THR A 30 -2.23 -11.02 -18.01
CA THR A 30 -2.72 -10.54 -19.29
C THR A 30 -1.90 -9.34 -19.74
N PHE A 31 -1.52 -8.48 -18.80
CA PHE A 31 -0.56 -7.39 -19.01
C PHE A 31 -0.10 -6.80 -17.67
N ASP A 32 1.02 -6.07 -17.72
CA ASP A 32 1.52 -5.28 -16.61
C ASP A 32 1.10 -3.81 -16.75
N MET A 33 0.93 -3.14 -15.61
CA MET A 33 0.66 -1.70 -15.51
C MET A 33 1.77 -1.04 -14.70
N PHE A 34 2.23 0.12 -15.17
CA PHE A 34 3.19 0.97 -14.49
C PHE A 34 2.60 2.37 -14.39
N LEU A 35 2.04 2.71 -13.22
CA LEU A 35 1.54 4.05 -12.94
C LEU A 35 2.64 4.86 -12.25
N THR A 36 3.15 5.86 -12.93
CA THR A 36 4.10 6.84 -12.38
C THR A 36 3.35 8.11 -12.01
N VAL A 37 3.45 8.51 -10.75
CA VAL A 37 2.82 9.73 -10.22
C VAL A 37 3.88 10.66 -9.67
N THR A 38 4.00 11.85 -10.24
CA THR A 38 4.76 12.95 -9.67
C THR A 38 3.87 13.73 -8.71
N TYR A 39 4.33 13.98 -7.50
CA TYR A 39 3.56 14.66 -6.46
C TYR A 39 4.42 15.58 -5.62
N ASN A 40 3.79 16.57 -4.99
CA ASN A 40 4.39 17.43 -4.00
C ASN A 40 3.75 17.22 -2.63
N ASP A 41 4.56 17.02 -1.61
CA ASP A 41 4.16 16.78 -0.22
C ASP A 41 4.48 17.95 0.72
N GLY A 42 4.55 19.16 0.13
CA GLY A 42 4.86 20.40 0.86
C GLY A 42 6.35 20.73 0.95
N GLN A 43 7.20 19.97 0.22
CA GLN A 43 8.62 20.27 0.11
C GLN A 43 8.90 21.17 -1.11
N ASP A 44 10.12 21.72 -1.18
CA ASP A 44 10.58 22.56 -2.31
C ASP A 44 10.79 21.77 -3.61
N TRP A 45 10.69 20.45 -3.54
CA TRP A 45 10.86 19.54 -4.69
C TRP A 45 9.69 18.59 -4.83
N ASP A 46 9.49 18.13 -6.04
CA ASP A 46 8.52 17.09 -6.32
C ASP A 46 9.14 15.69 -6.07
N ASN A 47 8.29 14.77 -5.70
CA ASN A 47 8.62 13.36 -5.50
C ASN A 47 7.91 12.51 -6.55
N GLU A 48 8.39 11.30 -6.71
CA GLU A 48 7.79 10.33 -7.63
C GLU A 48 7.48 9.02 -6.92
N ILE A 49 6.36 8.41 -7.27
CA ILE A 49 6.00 7.06 -6.87
C ILE A 49 5.62 6.27 -8.11
N GLU A 50 6.22 5.10 -8.27
CA GLU A 50 5.83 4.12 -9.26
C GLU A 50 4.99 3.03 -8.59
N ILE A 51 3.79 2.82 -9.10
CA ILE A 51 2.86 1.79 -8.64
C ILE A 51 2.76 0.74 -9.74
N TYR A 52 3.39 -0.40 -9.49
CA TYR A 52 3.33 -1.55 -10.37
C TYR A 52 2.12 -2.42 -10.04
N GLY A 53 1.53 -2.98 -11.08
CA GLY A 53 0.50 -4.00 -10.97
C GLY A 53 0.40 -4.86 -12.21
N ASN A 54 -0.33 -5.97 -12.10
CA ASN A 54 -0.66 -6.79 -13.25
C ASN A 54 -2.15 -7.16 -13.26
N VAL A 55 -2.70 -7.28 -14.44
CA VAL A 55 -4.03 -7.84 -14.70
C VAL A 55 -3.82 -9.29 -15.11
N LYS A 56 -4.44 -10.21 -14.37
CA LYS A 56 -4.29 -11.65 -14.57
C LYS A 56 -5.50 -12.23 -15.26
N ARG A 57 -5.27 -13.28 -16.01
CA ARG A 57 -6.31 -14.19 -16.44
C ARG A 57 -6.71 -15.07 -15.28
N ASP A 58 -8.01 -15.19 -14.99
CA ASP A 58 -8.49 -16.09 -13.96
C ASP A 58 -8.30 -17.54 -14.36
N ILE A 59 -7.77 -18.35 -13.43
CA ILE A 59 -7.48 -19.76 -13.67
C ILE A 59 -8.79 -20.51 -13.85
N GLY A 60 -8.93 -21.25 -14.97
CA GLY A 60 -10.06 -22.14 -15.21
C GLY A 60 -11.20 -21.56 -16.02
N THR A 61 -11.08 -20.34 -16.52
CA THR A 61 -12.06 -19.72 -17.40
C THR A 61 -11.40 -19.20 -18.68
N GLU A 62 -12.09 -19.27 -19.81
CA GLU A 62 -11.47 -18.88 -21.08
C GLU A 62 -11.12 -17.40 -21.16
N ASP A 63 -11.78 -16.52 -20.41
CA ASP A 63 -11.44 -15.09 -20.44
C ASP A 63 -11.86 -14.17 -19.28
N PRO A 64 -12.10 -14.57 -18.05
CA PRO A 64 -12.22 -13.56 -17.00
C PRO A 64 -10.84 -13.07 -16.60
N LYS A 65 -10.69 -11.76 -16.65
CA LYS A 65 -9.53 -11.04 -16.12
C LYS A 65 -9.81 -10.64 -14.68
N SER A 66 -8.79 -10.67 -13.84
CA SER A 66 -8.86 -10.12 -12.49
C SER A 66 -7.81 -9.03 -12.33
N TRP A 67 -8.04 -8.14 -11.37
CA TRP A 67 -7.08 -7.09 -11.06
C TRP A 67 -5.69 -7.63 -10.68
N GLY A 68 -5.59 -8.87 -10.19
CA GLY A 68 -4.32 -9.35 -9.68
C GLY A 68 -3.67 -8.33 -8.74
N SER A 69 -2.41 -7.94 -9.01
CA SER A 69 -1.75 -6.87 -8.26
C SER A 69 -2.08 -5.46 -8.78
N ALA A 70 -2.79 -5.32 -9.89
CA ALA A 70 -3.21 -4.04 -10.46
C ALA A 70 -4.25 -3.30 -9.59
N PHE A 71 -4.82 -3.98 -8.58
CA PHE A 71 -5.69 -3.34 -7.60
C PHE A 71 -5.03 -2.13 -6.93
N LYS A 72 -3.70 -2.09 -6.81
CA LYS A 72 -2.98 -0.94 -6.24
C LYS A 72 -3.15 0.32 -7.09
N VAL A 73 -3.17 0.17 -8.42
CA VAL A 73 -3.43 1.25 -9.36
C VAL A 73 -4.87 1.74 -9.22
N LYS A 74 -5.84 0.81 -9.12
CA LYS A 74 -7.24 1.13 -8.84
C LYS A 74 -7.37 1.91 -7.52
N VAL A 75 -6.73 1.43 -6.46
CA VAL A 75 -6.74 2.10 -5.14
C VAL A 75 -6.16 3.52 -5.20
N PHE A 76 -5.15 3.78 -6.04
CA PHE A 76 -4.66 5.14 -6.25
C PHE A 76 -5.76 6.06 -6.75
N PHE A 77 -6.46 5.70 -7.84
CA PHE A 77 -7.54 6.52 -8.40
C PHE A 77 -8.70 6.69 -7.42
N GLU A 78 -9.14 5.62 -6.76
CA GLU A 78 -10.19 5.68 -5.73
C GLU A 78 -9.80 6.63 -4.57
N SER A 79 -8.52 6.62 -4.19
CA SER A 79 -8.01 7.48 -3.11
C SER A 79 -7.97 8.95 -3.52
N VAL A 80 -7.51 9.23 -4.73
CA VAL A 80 -7.40 10.59 -5.29
C VAL A 80 -8.77 11.22 -5.53
N PHE A 81 -9.73 10.43 -6.03
CA PHE A 81 -11.09 10.91 -6.28
C PHE A 81 -11.98 10.83 -5.05
N ASN A 82 -11.57 10.10 -4.02
CA ASN A 82 -12.38 9.77 -2.83
C ASN A 82 -13.71 9.08 -3.22
N GLU A 83 -13.64 8.25 -4.23
CA GLU A 83 -14.76 7.50 -4.79
C GLU A 83 -14.40 6.02 -4.81
N LYS A 84 -15.40 5.16 -4.59
CA LYS A 84 -15.29 3.73 -4.82
C LYS A 84 -15.82 3.43 -6.24
N ASP A 85 -15.42 2.30 -6.77
CA ASP A 85 -15.91 1.80 -8.05
C ASP A 85 -15.63 2.76 -9.24
N ILE A 86 -14.39 3.25 -9.31
CA ILE A 86 -13.94 4.04 -10.44
C ILE A 86 -14.12 3.23 -11.73
N PHE A 87 -14.77 3.86 -12.69
CA PHE A 87 -15.05 3.26 -13.98
C PHE A 87 -13.75 2.99 -14.75
N MET A 88 -13.53 1.71 -15.05
CA MET A 88 -12.45 1.21 -15.88
C MET A 88 -13.02 0.75 -17.22
N ASN A 89 -12.18 0.62 -18.23
CA ASN A 89 -12.55 -0.04 -19.47
C ASN A 89 -12.76 -1.55 -19.21
N ASP A 90 -13.51 -2.21 -20.08
CA ASP A 90 -13.79 -3.65 -19.96
C ASP A 90 -12.52 -4.51 -20.01
N ASP A 91 -11.44 -3.98 -20.60
CA ASP A 91 -10.13 -4.61 -20.65
C ASP A 91 -9.23 -4.30 -19.44
N TYR A 92 -9.76 -3.67 -18.40
CA TYR A 92 -9.07 -3.21 -17.20
C TYR A 92 -8.04 -2.09 -17.42
N THR A 93 -8.01 -1.46 -18.57
CA THR A 93 -7.21 -0.25 -18.78
C THR A 93 -7.87 0.96 -18.11
N ILE A 94 -7.05 1.95 -17.79
CA ILE A 94 -7.51 3.21 -17.19
C ILE A 94 -7.83 4.19 -18.31
N PRO A 95 -9.05 4.74 -18.38
CA PRO A 95 -9.33 5.81 -19.35
C PRO A 95 -8.41 7.03 -19.15
N ASP A 96 -7.81 7.55 -20.22
CA ASP A 96 -6.86 8.69 -20.18
C ASP A 96 -7.43 9.91 -19.46
N LYS A 97 -8.73 10.16 -19.65
CA LYS A 97 -9.44 11.26 -18.96
C LYS A 97 -9.27 11.25 -17.43
N TRP A 98 -9.00 10.10 -16.81
CA TRP A 98 -8.79 10.00 -15.39
C TRP A 98 -7.40 10.49 -14.98
N LEU A 99 -6.38 10.28 -15.79
CA LEU A 99 -5.03 10.75 -15.52
C LEU A 99 -5.01 12.27 -15.40
N ASP A 100 -5.58 12.98 -16.36
CA ASP A 100 -5.66 14.45 -16.36
C ASP A 100 -6.45 14.98 -15.15
N LYS A 101 -7.56 14.31 -14.80
CA LYS A 101 -8.39 14.70 -13.66
C LYS A 101 -7.73 14.49 -12.30
N THR A 102 -6.64 13.74 -12.22
CA THR A 102 -5.89 13.57 -10.96
C THR A 102 -5.05 14.79 -10.61
N ILE A 103 -4.66 15.60 -11.60
CA ILE A 103 -3.78 16.76 -11.40
C ILE A 103 -4.41 17.75 -10.42
N GLY A 104 -3.64 18.17 -9.42
CA GLY A 104 -4.08 19.07 -8.35
C GLY A 104 -4.89 18.38 -7.23
N ARG A 105 -5.26 17.12 -7.40
CA ARG A 105 -5.95 16.34 -6.36
C ARG A 105 -5.00 15.95 -5.23
N LYS A 106 -5.57 15.76 -4.05
CA LYS A 106 -4.83 15.41 -2.83
C LYS A 106 -5.05 13.95 -2.46
N PHE A 107 -4.00 13.34 -1.91
CA PHE A 107 -4.02 11.99 -1.38
C PHE A 107 -2.99 11.85 -0.26
N LYS A 108 -3.05 10.78 0.51
CA LYS A 108 -2.05 10.49 1.55
C LYS A 108 -1.02 9.50 1.05
N VAL A 109 0.24 9.77 1.36
CA VAL A 109 1.39 8.87 1.17
C VAL A 109 2.05 8.60 2.51
N CYS A 110 2.69 7.44 2.64
CA CYS A 110 3.53 7.12 3.77
C CYS A 110 4.98 6.96 3.27
N LYS A 111 5.89 7.71 3.86
CA LYS A 111 7.33 7.60 3.61
C LYS A 111 8.01 6.93 4.79
N TYR A 112 9.01 6.09 4.52
CA TYR A 112 9.75 5.40 5.56
C TYR A 112 11.25 5.38 5.23
N LYS A 113 12.07 5.35 6.29
CA LYS A 113 13.52 5.18 6.14
C LYS A 113 13.82 3.75 5.73
N THR A 114 14.82 3.58 4.88
CA THR A 114 15.30 2.26 4.48
C THR A 114 16.60 1.90 5.20
N THR A 115 16.93 0.61 5.21
CA THR A 115 18.22 0.13 5.75
C THR A 115 19.43 0.58 4.92
N LYS A 116 19.20 1.07 3.68
CA LYS A 116 20.27 1.61 2.83
C LYS A 116 20.76 2.95 3.36
N VAL A 117 22.07 3.13 3.39
CA VAL A 117 22.73 4.32 3.93
C VAL A 117 23.46 5.07 2.81
N LYS A 118 23.33 6.39 2.80
CA LYS A 118 24.08 7.29 1.93
C LYS A 118 25.54 7.43 2.41
N LYS A 119 26.43 7.93 1.56
CA LYS A 119 27.84 8.20 1.92
C LYS A 119 28.01 9.10 3.15
N ASN A 120 27.03 9.93 3.46
CA ASN A 120 27.02 10.83 4.63
C ASN A 120 26.39 10.21 5.89
N GLY A 121 26.16 8.90 5.91
CA GLY A 121 25.58 8.19 7.05
C GLY A 121 24.06 8.31 7.21
N LYS A 122 23.36 9.09 6.36
CA LYS A 122 21.90 9.22 6.42
C LYS A 122 21.21 8.10 5.65
N HIS A 123 20.11 7.60 6.18
CA HIS A 123 19.28 6.60 5.51
C HIS A 123 18.58 7.18 4.28
N PHE A 124 18.38 6.32 3.26
CA PHE A 124 17.48 6.65 2.17
C PHE A 124 16.03 6.59 2.64
N TRP A 125 15.18 7.39 2.02
CA TRP A 125 13.74 7.33 2.18
C TRP A 125 13.12 6.61 1.00
N ASP A 126 12.07 5.83 1.26
CA ASP A 126 11.24 5.21 0.24
C ASP A 126 9.78 5.61 0.49
N THR A 127 8.96 5.51 -0.55
CA THR A 127 7.52 5.77 -0.48
C THR A 127 6.75 4.46 -0.57
N TYR A 128 5.87 4.23 0.38
CA TYR A 128 4.99 3.06 0.35
C TYR A 128 4.10 3.09 -0.88
N LYS A 129 4.03 1.95 -1.59
CA LYS A 129 3.37 1.83 -2.91
C LYS A 129 1.84 1.75 -2.85
N VAL A 130 1.26 1.82 -1.67
CA VAL A 130 -0.19 1.95 -1.46
C VAL A 130 -0.46 3.33 -0.88
N VAL A 131 -1.48 3.98 -1.39
CA VAL A 131 -1.89 5.32 -0.99
C VAL A 131 -3.27 5.28 -0.33
N ALA A 132 -3.69 6.40 0.25
CA ALA A 132 -5.03 6.53 0.81
C ALA A 132 -5.65 7.88 0.44
N SER A 133 -6.97 7.98 0.56
CA SER A 133 -7.68 9.25 0.41
C SER A 133 -7.12 10.31 1.36
N ALA A 134 -7.07 11.57 0.93
CA ALA A 134 -6.70 12.69 1.77
C ALA A 134 -7.53 12.77 3.07
N ASN A 135 -8.78 12.26 3.03
CA ASN A 135 -9.71 12.22 4.16
C ASN A 135 -9.56 10.95 5.03
N ALA A 136 -8.65 10.04 4.70
CA ALA A 136 -8.44 8.84 5.51
C ALA A 136 -7.95 9.22 6.92
N PRO A 137 -8.30 8.44 7.96
CA PRO A 137 -7.78 8.65 9.30
C PRO A 137 -6.25 8.74 9.31
N GLU A 138 -5.71 9.58 10.18
CA GLU A 138 -4.27 9.67 10.38
C GLU A 138 -3.69 8.35 10.92
N GLY A 139 -2.50 8.00 10.46
CA GLY A 139 -1.82 6.76 10.87
C GLY A 139 -2.24 5.51 10.10
N LYS A 140 -3.32 5.53 9.33
CA LYS A 140 -3.83 4.34 8.62
C LYS A 140 -2.81 3.71 7.67
N LEU A 141 -2.06 4.53 6.92
CA LEU A 141 -1.01 4.01 6.03
C LEU A 141 0.21 3.56 6.82
N LYS A 142 0.55 4.26 7.90
CA LYS A 142 1.65 3.87 8.78
C LYS A 142 1.40 2.48 9.38
N GLU A 143 0.20 2.23 9.91
CA GLU A 143 -0.19 0.90 10.41
C GLU A 143 -0.05 -0.18 9.33
N LYS A 144 -0.44 0.13 8.10
CA LYS A 144 -0.32 -0.80 6.99
C LYS A 144 1.14 -1.08 6.62
N VAL A 145 2.00 -0.05 6.60
CA VAL A 145 3.44 -0.21 6.40
C VAL A 145 4.03 -1.13 7.48
N LEU A 146 3.72 -0.90 8.75
CA LEU A 146 4.21 -1.72 9.85
C LEU A 146 3.74 -3.17 9.74
N LYS A 147 2.50 -3.40 9.33
CA LYS A 147 1.98 -4.74 9.05
C LYS A 147 2.73 -5.43 7.91
N ASP A 148 3.03 -4.71 6.84
CA ASP A 148 3.77 -5.26 5.70
C ASP A 148 5.25 -5.52 6.04
N VAL A 149 5.84 -4.74 6.94
CA VAL A 149 7.16 -5.02 7.54
C VAL A 149 7.11 -6.30 8.36
N ALA A 150 6.11 -6.45 9.24
CA ALA A 150 5.94 -7.64 10.07
C ALA A 150 5.71 -8.92 9.24
N ASN A 151 5.01 -8.81 8.11
CA ASN A 151 4.78 -9.90 7.17
C ASN A 151 5.99 -10.18 6.26
N GLY A 152 7.09 -9.42 6.36
CA GLY A 152 8.28 -9.56 5.53
C GLY A 152 8.13 -9.08 4.08
N TRP A 153 7.08 -8.34 3.76
CA TRP A 153 6.86 -7.79 2.43
C TRP A 153 7.69 -6.52 2.19
N ILE A 154 7.97 -5.75 3.25
CA ILE A 154 8.93 -4.65 3.25
C ILE A 154 10.17 -5.11 4.02
N LYS A 155 11.25 -5.43 3.28
CA LYS A 155 12.48 -6.00 3.86
C LYS A 155 13.54 -4.96 4.21
N ASN A 156 13.42 -3.77 3.65
CA ASN A 156 14.41 -2.69 3.79
C ASN A 156 13.97 -1.57 4.73
N TYR A 157 12.96 -1.82 5.55
CA TYR A 157 12.49 -0.85 6.54
C TYR A 157 13.55 -0.67 7.63
N PHE A 158 13.92 0.58 7.91
CA PHE A 158 14.80 0.94 9.01
C PHE A 158 13.97 1.45 10.19
N SER A 159 14.01 0.72 11.28
CA SER A 159 13.41 1.12 12.55
C SER A 159 14.50 1.43 13.55
N GLU A 160 14.52 2.65 14.05
CA GLU A 160 15.32 3.00 15.24
C GLU A 160 14.67 2.49 16.53
N ASP A 161 13.36 2.12 16.47
CA ASP A 161 12.51 1.80 17.61
C ASP A 161 11.55 0.63 17.31
N ILE A 162 12.05 -0.48 16.72
CA ILE A 162 11.20 -1.68 16.50
C ILE A 162 10.52 -2.11 17.79
N ASP A 163 11.20 -2.00 18.94
CA ASP A 163 10.67 -2.45 20.22
C ASP A 163 9.56 -1.56 20.79
N SER A 164 9.53 -0.26 20.50
CA SER A 164 8.49 0.65 21.01
C SER A 164 7.22 0.65 20.16
N ASP A 165 7.36 0.57 18.85
CA ASP A 165 6.20 0.61 17.92
C ASP A 165 5.45 -0.75 17.88
N PHE A 166 6.14 -1.86 18.12
CA PHE A 166 5.53 -3.19 18.21
C PHE A 166 4.89 -3.46 19.59
N ASN A 167 5.48 -2.99 20.68
CA ASN A 167 4.92 -3.17 22.01
C ASN A 167 3.64 -2.36 22.26
N ALA A 168 3.45 -1.24 21.55
CA ALA A 168 2.21 -0.46 21.65
C ALA A 168 0.99 -1.15 21.01
N SER A 169 1.19 -2.03 20.00
CA SER A 169 0.09 -2.73 19.35
C SER A 169 -0.20 -4.14 19.91
N SER A 170 0.71 -4.72 20.68
CA SER A 170 0.57 -6.08 21.24
C SER A 170 0.05 -6.13 22.68
N GLN A 171 -0.14 -4.99 23.36
CA GLN A 171 -0.74 -4.95 24.68
C GLN A 171 -2.25 -4.69 24.66
N LYS A 172 -3.01 -5.57 23.99
CA LYS A 172 -4.37 -5.84 24.46
C LYS A 172 -4.24 -6.95 25.50
N PRO A 173 -4.70 -6.76 26.75
CA PRO A 173 -4.70 -7.81 27.73
C PRO A 173 -5.56 -8.97 27.21
N VAL A 174 -4.96 -10.13 27.09
CA VAL A 174 -5.72 -11.37 27.00
C VAL A 174 -6.38 -11.52 28.36
N GLU A 175 -7.68 -11.26 28.45
CA GLU A 175 -8.48 -11.69 29.60
C GLU A 175 -8.39 -13.20 29.68
N THR A 176 -7.55 -13.66 30.58
CA THR A 176 -7.59 -15.05 31.04
C THR A 176 -8.91 -15.24 31.78
N LYS A 177 -9.88 -15.86 31.11
CA LYS A 177 -11.02 -16.44 31.79
C LYS A 177 -10.48 -17.42 32.82
N LYS A 178 -10.64 -17.06 34.11
CA LYS A 178 -10.51 -17.99 35.22
C LYS A 178 -11.51 -19.13 34.97
N THR A 179 -11.02 -20.31 34.70
CA THR A 179 -11.77 -21.53 34.84
C THR A 179 -11.96 -21.77 36.31
N ASP A 180 -13.20 -21.61 36.77
CA ASP A 180 -13.62 -22.06 38.07
C ASP A 180 -13.39 -23.57 38.13
N SER A 181 -12.53 -23.97 39.10
CA SER A 181 -12.37 -25.35 39.50
C SER A 181 -13.66 -25.81 40.15
N VAL A 182 -14.36 -26.70 39.52
CA VAL A 182 -15.48 -27.44 40.11
C VAL A 182 -14.83 -28.53 40.98
N ASP A 183 -14.83 -28.33 42.29
CA ASP A 183 -14.56 -29.38 43.28
C ASP A 183 -15.67 -30.44 43.16
N PHE A 184 -15.28 -31.65 42.79
CA PHE A 184 -16.11 -32.83 42.91
C PHE A 184 -15.79 -33.47 44.29
N ASP A 185 -16.61 -33.15 45.30
CA ASP A 185 -16.71 -33.97 46.48
C ASP A 185 -17.38 -35.31 46.12
N LEU A 186 -16.61 -36.36 46.30
CA LEU A 186 -17.11 -37.74 46.31
C LEU A 186 -17.15 -38.19 47.78
N ASP A 187 -18.35 -38.07 48.38
CA ASP A 187 -18.70 -38.84 49.54
C ASP A 187 -19.23 -40.23 49.10
N ILE A 188 -18.52 -41.24 49.53
CA ILE A 188 -18.85 -42.53 50.23
C ILE A 188 -17.71 -43.47 50.12
#